data_8f1f578f27bc7a6a324d2ba78e4f854f
#
_entry.id   8f1f578f27bc7a6a324d2ba78e4f854f
#
_cell.length_a   1.000
_cell.length_b   1.000
_cell.length_c   1.000
_cell.angle_alpha   90.00
_cell.angle_beta   90.00
_cell.angle_gamma   90.00
#
_symmetry.space_group_name_H-M   'P 1'
#
loop_
_entity.id
_entity.type
_entity.pdbx_description
1 polymer ?
#
loop_
_entity_poly.entity_id
_entity_poly.type
_entity_poly.pdbx_seq_one_letter_code
_entity_poly.pdbx_strand_id
1 'polypeptide(L)'
;MKKILFLPIFAGSINAAEIVAGEKSDLNLTAITLFLIFVFATLIITYFSARKASGSNFYTAGGGISGFNNGMAMAGDFMSAASFLGISALVFTNGFDGLLYAIGFLAGWPVVLFLIAEKFRNLGKYTFTDIAAFRLKQRPIRAISAISALVCLCFYLIAQMVGAGELIKMLFGLDYNIAVVIVGLLMVVYVFFGGMHATTWVQIIKAGLLLIGVSILAFLVLKASNFDITTYFNDAIKVHPKGESILNPGGFITDWVSAVSLGMALMFGTAGLPHILMRFFTVNSAKEARKSTFWATIFMSYFYILVFIIGFGAIAFLTGKDVMGGTNMISIELARILGGNAFYGFICAVAFATILAVVSGLTISGANAIAHDLYANVMKHGKVSMESELKIGKIATIGIGIFAIFLGIIFQGQNVAFMVGLAFAIAASVNFPILFYSIYWKNLTTKGAFWGGLIGLLTVVGLTILGPGIWVKSFGFEEAIFPYKDPAIFSMPVTFILVYLISKFDNSYRAKIDRSGFEAQYFRAQSGIGANKEATH
;
A
#
# COMPACT_ATOMS: atom_id res chain seq x y z
N MET A 1 20.10 -25.80 19.35
CA MET A 1 20.58 -24.51 19.87
C MET A 1 21.90 -24.15 19.20
N LYS A 2 21.89 -23.39 18.12
CA LYS A 2 23.08 -22.76 17.56
C LYS A 2 22.91 -21.26 17.71
N LYS A 3 23.76 -20.64 18.52
CA LYS A 3 23.82 -19.19 18.76
C LYS A 3 24.15 -18.52 17.44
N ILE A 4 23.24 -17.69 16.93
CA ILE A 4 23.52 -16.78 15.82
C ILE A 4 24.27 -15.60 16.40
N LEU A 5 25.57 -15.56 16.12
CA LEU A 5 26.49 -14.49 16.45
C LEU A 5 26.25 -13.34 15.45
N PHE A 6 25.41 -12.39 15.81
CA PHE A 6 25.21 -11.17 15.02
C PHE A 6 25.45 -9.96 15.92
N LEU A 7 26.70 -9.68 16.18
CA LEU A 7 27.21 -8.37 16.62
C LEU A 7 28.74 -8.47 16.76
N PRO A 8 29.52 -7.96 15.81
CA PRO A 8 30.15 -6.67 15.93
C PRO A 8 30.52 -6.02 14.56
N ILE A 9 29.55 -5.65 13.72
CA ILE A 9 29.87 -4.92 12.47
C ILE A 9 29.65 -3.40 12.63
N PHE A 10 29.01 -2.95 13.71
CA PHE A 10 28.64 -1.55 13.89
C PHE A 10 29.50 -0.76 14.88
N ALA A 11 30.61 -1.31 15.38
CA ALA A 11 31.54 -0.60 16.28
C ALA A 11 32.72 0.01 15.50
N GLY A 12 32.48 0.64 14.37
CA GLY A 12 33.46 1.47 13.67
C GLY A 12 33.25 2.94 14.01
N SER A 13 34.27 3.54 14.63
CA SER A 13 34.48 4.94 15.01
C SER A 13 33.52 5.96 14.36
N ILE A 14 32.65 6.55 15.20
CA ILE A 14 31.87 7.75 14.86
C ILE A 14 32.85 8.93 14.93
N ASN A 15 33.57 9.19 13.85
CA ASN A 15 34.13 10.51 13.59
C ASN A 15 33.08 11.24 12.76
N ALA A 16 32.43 12.24 13.35
CA ALA A 16 31.62 13.21 12.64
C ALA A 16 32.53 14.02 11.71
N ALA A 17 32.83 13.48 10.52
CA ALA A 17 33.42 14.25 9.45
C ALA A 17 32.32 15.15 8.91
N GLU A 18 32.54 16.46 8.82
CA GLU A 18 31.75 17.42 8.07
C GLU A 18 31.69 16.95 6.62
N ILE A 19 30.58 16.26 6.28
CA ILE A 19 30.28 15.88 4.89
C ILE A 19 29.41 17.00 4.33
N VAL A 20 30.00 17.82 3.48
CA VAL A 20 29.30 18.84 2.71
C VAL A 20 28.26 18.14 1.81
N ALA A 21 26.98 18.42 2.06
CA ALA A 21 25.91 18.00 1.17
C ALA A 21 25.99 18.83 -0.12
N GLY A 22 26.09 18.19 -1.28
CA GLY A 22 26.04 18.91 -2.57
C GLY A 22 27.07 18.54 -3.63
N GLU A 23 28.13 17.78 -3.32
CA GLU A 23 29.00 17.27 -4.37
C GLU A 23 28.41 16.00 -5.00
N LYS A 24 28.53 15.88 -6.35
CA LYS A 24 28.34 14.61 -7.06
C LYS A 24 29.22 13.58 -6.38
N SER A 25 28.65 12.83 -5.42
CA SER A 25 29.43 11.86 -4.66
C SER A 25 29.87 10.76 -5.61
N ASP A 26 31.14 10.42 -5.58
CA ASP A 26 31.64 9.18 -6.15
C ASP A 26 30.75 8.03 -5.70
N LEU A 27 30.49 7.07 -6.60
CA LEU A 27 29.63 5.92 -6.35
C LEU A 27 30.01 5.27 -5.02
N ASN A 28 29.09 5.22 -4.07
CA ASN A 28 29.31 4.64 -2.76
C ASN A 28 29.34 3.11 -2.85
N LEU A 29 30.52 2.56 -3.18
CA LEU A 29 30.72 1.13 -3.40
C LEU A 29 30.29 0.28 -2.19
N THR A 30 30.49 0.76 -0.97
CA THR A 30 30.05 0.06 0.24
C THR A 30 28.53 -0.05 0.30
N ALA A 31 27.81 1.04 0.04
CA ALA A 31 26.36 1.05 0.02
C ALA A 31 25.81 0.18 -1.11
N ILE A 32 26.39 0.29 -2.31
CA ILE A 32 25.99 -0.51 -3.47
C ILE A 32 26.22 -2.01 -3.22
N THR A 33 27.37 -2.38 -2.64
CA THR A 33 27.68 -3.79 -2.35
C THR A 33 26.67 -4.37 -1.33
N LEU A 34 26.41 -3.66 -0.24
CA LEU A 34 25.42 -4.08 0.75
C LEU A 34 24.01 -4.17 0.13
N PHE A 35 23.62 -3.18 -0.65
CA PHE A 35 22.36 -3.19 -1.38
C PHE A 35 22.24 -4.44 -2.26
N LEU A 36 23.22 -4.74 -3.09
CA LEU A 36 23.22 -5.91 -3.97
C LEU A 36 23.15 -7.21 -3.17
N ILE A 37 23.89 -7.36 -2.08
CA ILE A 37 23.83 -8.54 -1.20
C ILE A 37 22.41 -8.76 -0.70
N PHE A 38 21.73 -7.71 -0.19
CA PHE A 38 20.36 -7.82 0.29
C PHE A 38 19.36 -8.12 -0.81
N VAL A 39 19.48 -7.49 -1.99
CA VAL A 39 18.61 -7.77 -3.14
C VAL A 39 18.77 -9.21 -3.58
N PHE A 40 20.00 -9.71 -3.71
CA PHE A 40 20.24 -11.13 -4.06
C PHE A 40 19.70 -12.09 -3.01
N ALA A 41 19.87 -11.78 -1.70
CA ALA A 41 19.31 -12.59 -0.63
C ALA A 41 17.78 -12.67 -0.71
N THR A 42 17.10 -11.56 -0.99
CA THR A 42 15.63 -11.54 -1.15
C THR A 42 15.17 -12.32 -2.39
N LEU A 43 15.91 -12.23 -3.50
CA LEU A 43 15.64 -13.03 -4.71
C LEU A 43 15.82 -14.54 -4.46
N ILE A 44 16.86 -14.93 -3.73
CA ILE A 44 17.12 -16.32 -3.34
C ILE A 44 15.98 -16.85 -2.47
N ILE A 45 15.55 -16.09 -1.45
CA ILE A 45 14.42 -16.45 -0.58
C ILE A 45 13.14 -16.63 -1.42
N THR A 46 12.89 -15.71 -2.34
CA THR A 46 11.74 -15.79 -3.26
C THR A 46 11.80 -17.05 -4.12
N TYR A 47 12.94 -17.36 -4.70
CA TYR A 47 13.11 -18.55 -5.53
C TYR A 47 12.86 -19.86 -4.78
N PHE A 48 13.43 -20.02 -3.59
CA PHE A 48 13.19 -21.22 -2.76
C PHE A 48 11.76 -21.32 -2.24
N SER A 49 11.15 -20.20 -1.90
CA SER A 49 9.75 -20.16 -1.45
C SER A 49 8.78 -20.45 -2.62
N ALA A 50 9.09 -19.99 -3.82
CA ALA A 50 8.30 -20.23 -5.03
C ALA A 50 8.21 -21.71 -5.42
N ARG A 51 9.28 -22.49 -5.18
CA ARG A 51 9.28 -23.95 -5.46
C ARG A 51 8.22 -24.74 -4.68
N LYS A 52 7.72 -24.20 -3.57
CA LYS A 52 6.66 -24.79 -2.75
C LYS A 52 5.25 -24.37 -3.17
N ALA A 53 5.15 -23.43 -4.11
CA ALA A 53 3.87 -22.87 -4.55
C ALA A 53 3.35 -23.65 -5.77
N SER A 54 2.34 -24.51 -5.57
CA SER A 54 1.63 -25.20 -6.66
C SER A 54 0.12 -25.03 -6.49
N GLY A 55 -0.61 -24.89 -7.60
CA GLY A 55 -2.08 -24.85 -7.62
C GLY A 55 -2.69 -23.74 -6.74
N SER A 56 -3.59 -24.10 -5.83
CA SER A 56 -4.27 -23.16 -4.92
C SER A 56 -3.33 -22.39 -4.00
N ASN A 57 -2.12 -22.92 -3.73
CA ASN A 57 -1.10 -22.25 -2.93
C ASN A 57 -0.57 -20.97 -3.59
N PHE A 58 -0.71 -20.85 -4.91
CA PHE A 58 -0.33 -19.64 -5.63
C PHE A 58 -1.18 -18.44 -5.19
N TYR A 59 -2.48 -18.63 -4.95
CA TYR A 59 -3.42 -17.54 -4.60
C TYR A 59 -3.55 -17.28 -3.10
N THR A 60 -3.45 -18.32 -2.24
CA THR A 60 -3.78 -18.22 -0.82
C THR A 60 -2.67 -18.65 0.13
N ALA A 61 -1.45 -18.90 -0.39
CA ALA A 61 -0.33 -19.42 0.41
C ALA A 61 -0.67 -20.71 1.22
N GLY A 62 -1.64 -21.50 0.75
CA GLY A 62 -2.10 -22.73 1.40
C GLY A 62 -3.02 -22.52 2.62
N GLY A 63 -3.37 -21.28 2.98
CA GLY A 63 -4.31 -20.98 4.06
C GLY A 63 -3.83 -21.36 5.47
N GLY A 64 -2.53 -21.64 5.65
CA GLY A 64 -1.97 -22.15 6.92
C GLY A 64 -1.10 -21.13 7.69
N ILE A 65 -1.10 -19.86 7.32
CA ILE A 65 -0.30 -18.83 7.97
C ILE A 65 -0.91 -18.48 9.33
N SER A 66 -0.07 -18.39 10.39
CA SER A 66 -0.54 -17.96 11.72
C SER A 66 -0.93 -16.47 11.71
N GLY A 67 -1.83 -16.08 12.61
CA GLY A 67 -2.28 -14.69 12.73
C GLY A 67 -1.15 -13.71 13.02
N PHE A 68 -0.14 -14.11 13.80
CA PHE A 68 1.05 -13.27 14.04
C PHE A 68 1.86 -13.04 12.77
N ASN A 69 2.20 -14.12 12.05
CA ASN A 69 2.97 -14.04 10.81
C ASN A 69 2.21 -13.29 9.71
N ASN A 70 0.90 -13.53 9.61
CA ASN A 70 0.08 -12.79 8.67
C ASN A 70 -0.07 -11.31 9.05
N GLY A 71 -0.14 -11.00 10.35
CA GLY A 71 -0.11 -9.62 10.85
C GLY A 71 1.19 -8.90 10.48
N MET A 72 2.33 -9.58 10.62
CA MET A 72 3.62 -9.07 10.17
C MET A 72 3.66 -8.87 8.64
N ALA A 73 3.10 -9.82 7.87
CA ALA A 73 3.00 -9.70 6.42
C ALA A 73 2.09 -8.54 5.99
N MET A 74 0.93 -8.36 6.67
CA MET A 74 0.03 -7.24 6.43
C MET A 74 0.68 -5.89 6.76
N ALA A 75 1.37 -5.80 7.90
CA ALA A 75 2.17 -4.64 8.24
C ALA A 75 3.26 -4.40 7.17
N GLY A 76 3.90 -5.46 6.69
CA GLY A 76 4.85 -5.41 5.60
C GLY A 76 4.27 -4.85 4.30
N ASP A 77 3.07 -5.25 3.90
CA ASP A 77 2.39 -4.70 2.72
C ASP A 77 2.07 -3.20 2.89
N PHE A 78 1.76 -2.79 4.11
CA PHE A 78 1.37 -1.42 4.43
C PHE A 78 2.57 -0.50 4.65
N MET A 79 3.64 -0.98 5.28
CA MET A 79 4.93 -0.28 5.43
C MET A 79 5.67 -0.25 4.08
N SER A 80 5.17 0.58 3.16
CA SER A 80 5.61 0.74 1.77
C SER A 80 6.54 1.94 1.61
N ALA A 81 6.98 2.21 0.37
CA ALA A 81 7.67 3.45 0.04
C ALA A 81 6.88 4.69 0.49
N ALA A 82 5.57 4.67 0.28
CA ALA A 82 4.72 5.78 0.71
C ALA A 82 4.75 6.01 2.22
N SER A 83 4.70 4.93 3.00
CA SER A 83 4.70 5.04 4.46
C SER A 83 6.06 5.44 5.03
N PHE A 84 7.16 4.94 4.45
CA PHE A 84 8.51 5.26 4.92
C PHE A 84 9.07 6.54 4.31
N LEU A 85 9.13 6.60 2.98
CA LEU A 85 9.74 7.72 2.27
C LEU A 85 8.78 8.90 2.17
N GLY A 86 7.53 8.64 1.76
CA GLY A 86 6.54 9.68 1.49
C GLY A 86 6.06 10.42 2.73
N ILE A 87 5.76 9.72 3.84
CA ILE A 87 5.31 10.38 5.07
C ILE A 87 6.45 11.15 5.72
N SER A 88 7.67 10.60 5.78
CA SER A 88 8.83 11.35 6.28
C SER A 88 9.06 12.62 5.48
N ALA A 89 8.90 12.56 4.15
CA ALA A 89 9.00 13.74 3.28
C ALA A 89 7.91 14.78 3.56
N LEU A 90 6.67 14.33 3.82
CA LEU A 90 5.57 15.23 4.17
C LEU A 90 5.78 15.88 5.54
N VAL A 91 6.29 15.14 6.52
CA VAL A 91 6.65 15.71 7.84
C VAL A 91 7.79 16.71 7.69
N PHE A 92 8.81 16.38 6.91
CA PHE A 92 9.92 17.32 6.63
C PHE A 92 9.44 18.63 6.01
N THR A 93 8.53 18.59 5.06
CA THR A 93 8.06 19.78 4.33
C THR A 93 6.94 20.53 5.03
N ASN A 94 6.13 19.85 5.85
CA ASN A 94 4.88 20.40 6.38
C ASN A 94 4.72 20.21 7.90
N GLY A 95 5.72 19.65 8.58
CA GLY A 95 5.67 19.41 10.02
C GLY A 95 4.51 18.50 10.41
N PHE A 96 3.69 18.93 11.36
CA PHE A 96 2.56 18.19 11.93
C PHE A 96 1.59 17.67 10.86
N ASP A 97 1.26 18.46 9.86
CA ASP A 97 0.29 18.07 8.83
C ASP A 97 0.72 16.84 8.02
N GLY A 98 2.04 16.57 7.94
CA GLY A 98 2.54 15.33 7.34
C GLY A 98 2.09 14.07 8.08
N LEU A 99 1.81 14.18 9.39
CA LEU A 99 1.31 13.09 10.22
C LEU A 99 -0.13 12.71 9.93
N LEU A 100 -0.94 13.61 9.35
CA LEU A 100 -2.34 13.32 9.03
C LEU A 100 -2.48 12.11 8.12
N TYR A 101 -1.48 11.87 7.25
CA TYR A 101 -1.41 10.64 6.47
C TYR A 101 -1.20 9.40 7.34
N ALA A 102 -0.28 9.45 8.29
CA ALA A 102 -0.03 8.33 9.22
C ALA A 102 -1.25 8.04 10.09
N ILE A 103 -1.88 9.08 10.64
CA ILE A 103 -3.08 8.97 11.47
C ILE A 103 -4.24 8.39 10.66
N GLY A 104 -4.48 8.90 9.45
CA GLY A 104 -5.54 8.42 8.58
C GLY A 104 -5.37 6.95 8.18
N PHE A 105 -4.15 6.56 7.80
CA PHE A 105 -3.83 5.15 7.53
C PHE A 105 -4.05 4.26 8.75
N LEU A 106 -3.64 4.69 9.94
CA LEU A 106 -3.78 3.91 11.17
C LEU A 106 -5.25 3.79 11.59
N ALA A 107 -6.04 4.85 11.45
CA ALA A 107 -7.46 4.89 11.79
C ALA A 107 -8.31 3.88 10.99
N GLY A 108 -7.85 3.44 9.82
CA GLY A 108 -8.52 2.42 9.01
C GLY A 108 -8.46 1.01 9.61
N TRP A 109 -7.47 0.70 10.44
CA TRP A 109 -7.29 -0.65 10.98
C TRP A 109 -8.36 -1.09 11.97
N PRO A 110 -8.87 -0.24 12.88
CA PRO A 110 -10.08 -0.55 13.64
C PRO A 110 -11.28 -0.89 12.75
N VAL A 111 -11.50 -0.16 11.65
CA VAL A 111 -12.57 -0.47 10.68
C VAL A 111 -12.39 -1.87 10.10
N VAL A 112 -11.17 -2.21 9.67
CA VAL A 112 -10.83 -3.55 9.17
C VAL A 112 -11.04 -4.60 10.25
N LEU A 113 -10.56 -4.36 11.48
CA LEU A 113 -10.64 -5.30 12.60
C LEU A 113 -12.09 -5.68 12.95
N PHE A 114 -12.95 -4.67 13.11
CA PHE A 114 -14.31 -4.89 13.60
C PHE A 114 -15.32 -5.21 12.51
N LEU A 115 -15.15 -4.65 11.31
CA LEU A 115 -16.15 -4.80 10.26
C LEU A 115 -15.78 -5.83 9.19
N ILE A 116 -14.49 -6.06 8.92
CA ILE A 116 -14.05 -6.75 7.71
C ILE A 116 -13.42 -8.12 8.01
N ALA A 117 -12.41 -8.21 8.85
CA ALA A 117 -11.47 -9.32 8.95
C ALA A 117 -12.12 -10.71 9.05
N GLU A 118 -13.02 -10.91 10.01
CA GLU A 118 -13.68 -12.20 10.23
C GLU A 118 -14.64 -12.57 9.10
N LYS A 119 -15.45 -11.57 8.66
CA LYS A 119 -16.44 -11.78 7.60
C LYS A 119 -15.78 -12.16 6.28
N PHE A 120 -14.64 -11.51 5.99
CA PHE A 120 -13.86 -11.84 4.80
C PHE A 120 -13.38 -13.28 4.81
N ARG A 121 -12.78 -13.73 5.92
CA ARG A 121 -12.30 -15.10 6.03
C ARG A 121 -13.43 -16.13 5.93
N ASN A 122 -14.61 -15.79 6.42
CA ASN A 122 -15.77 -16.68 6.41
C ASN A 122 -16.49 -16.76 5.06
N LEU A 123 -16.44 -15.70 4.23
CA LEU A 123 -17.20 -15.61 2.98
C LEU A 123 -16.38 -15.86 1.72
N GLY A 124 -15.14 -15.38 1.66
CA GLY A 124 -14.33 -15.39 0.44
C GLY A 124 -13.35 -16.55 0.33
N LYS A 125 -12.73 -16.68 -0.84
CA LYS A 125 -11.74 -17.73 -1.15
C LYS A 125 -10.46 -17.16 -1.75
N TYR A 126 -10.53 -16.30 -2.76
CA TYR A 126 -9.38 -15.82 -3.54
C TYR A 126 -9.28 -14.30 -3.64
N THR A 127 -10.39 -13.63 -3.92
CA THR A 127 -10.44 -12.18 -4.12
C THR A 127 -11.52 -11.55 -3.26
N PHE A 128 -11.42 -10.24 -3.02
CA PHE A 128 -12.47 -9.51 -2.30
C PHE A 128 -13.80 -9.53 -3.07
N THR A 129 -13.75 -9.73 -4.37
CA THR A 129 -14.92 -9.86 -5.24
C THR A 129 -15.79 -11.05 -4.87
N ASP A 130 -15.21 -12.14 -4.34
CA ASP A 130 -15.96 -13.31 -3.88
C ASP A 130 -16.99 -12.93 -2.81
N ILE A 131 -16.66 -11.95 -1.96
CA ILE A 131 -17.58 -11.46 -0.92
C ILE A 131 -18.64 -10.55 -1.54
N ALA A 132 -18.21 -9.59 -2.37
CA ALA A 132 -19.13 -8.67 -3.03
C ALA A 132 -20.17 -9.39 -3.89
N ALA A 133 -19.74 -10.45 -4.59
CA ALA A 133 -20.58 -11.24 -5.49
C ALA A 133 -21.25 -12.46 -4.81
N PHE A 134 -21.10 -12.67 -3.49
CA PHE A 134 -21.52 -13.90 -2.81
C PHE A 134 -22.97 -14.29 -3.09
N ARG A 135 -23.91 -13.33 -3.02
CA ARG A 135 -25.34 -13.53 -3.31
C ARG A 135 -25.83 -12.78 -4.57
N LEU A 136 -24.99 -11.89 -5.09
CA LEU A 136 -25.32 -11.07 -6.24
C LEU A 136 -24.99 -11.81 -7.55
N LYS A 137 -25.45 -11.28 -8.69
CA LYS A 137 -25.12 -11.85 -10.01
C LYS A 137 -23.62 -11.71 -10.27
N GLN A 138 -22.95 -12.85 -10.47
CA GLN A 138 -21.49 -12.92 -10.52
C GLN A 138 -20.82 -11.97 -11.54
N ARG A 139 -21.25 -12.04 -12.81
CA ARG A 139 -20.58 -11.31 -13.89
C ARG A 139 -20.52 -9.79 -13.70
N PRO A 140 -21.64 -9.05 -13.50
CA PRO A 140 -21.57 -7.60 -13.38
C PRO A 140 -20.78 -7.18 -12.14
N ILE A 141 -20.92 -7.90 -11.03
CA ILE A 141 -20.20 -7.55 -9.80
C ILE A 141 -18.72 -7.84 -9.92
N ARG A 142 -18.33 -9.00 -10.49
CA ARG A 142 -16.91 -9.30 -10.75
C ARG A 142 -16.29 -8.30 -11.72
N ALA A 143 -17.02 -7.87 -12.74
CA ALA A 143 -16.52 -6.88 -13.69
C ALA A 143 -16.21 -5.53 -13.01
N ILE A 144 -17.18 -4.95 -12.29
CA ILE A 144 -16.97 -3.65 -11.64
C ILE A 144 -15.91 -3.72 -10.53
N SER A 145 -15.92 -4.78 -9.71
CA SER A 145 -14.95 -4.96 -8.64
C SER A 145 -13.53 -5.16 -9.18
N ALA A 146 -13.37 -5.94 -10.26
CA ALA A 146 -12.06 -6.14 -10.89
C ALA A 146 -11.54 -4.84 -11.53
N ILE A 147 -12.38 -4.08 -12.23
CA ILE A 147 -12.01 -2.79 -12.83
C ILE A 147 -11.62 -1.80 -11.73
N SER A 148 -12.42 -1.67 -10.68
CA SER A 148 -12.10 -0.81 -9.54
C SER A 148 -10.80 -1.22 -8.85
N ALA A 149 -10.58 -2.53 -8.65
CA ALA A 149 -9.33 -3.05 -8.12
C ALA A 149 -8.12 -2.66 -8.98
N LEU A 150 -8.21 -2.84 -10.30
CA LEU A 150 -7.13 -2.50 -11.23
C LEU A 150 -6.82 -1.01 -11.22
N VAL A 151 -7.84 -0.14 -11.24
CA VAL A 151 -7.64 1.32 -11.15
C VAL A 151 -6.96 1.69 -9.84
N CYS A 152 -7.43 1.16 -8.71
CA CYS A 152 -6.82 1.38 -7.41
C CYS A 152 -5.34 0.93 -7.38
N LEU A 153 -5.06 -0.27 -7.91
CA LEU A 153 -3.70 -0.82 -7.95
C LEU A 153 -2.78 -0.01 -8.87
N CYS A 154 -3.28 0.53 -9.98
CA CYS A 154 -2.49 1.41 -10.86
C CYS A 154 -1.97 2.64 -10.12
N PHE A 155 -2.83 3.37 -9.39
CA PHE A 155 -2.39 4.52 -8.60
C PHE A 155 -1.38 4.14 -7.52
N TYR A 156 -1.55 2.99 -6.89
CA TYR A 156 -0.60 2.53 -5.89
C TYR A 156 0.75 2.12 -6.52
N LEU A 157 0.72 1.47 -7.69
CA LEU A 157 1.94 1.10 -8.43
C LEU A 157 2.74 2.33 -8.88
N ILE A 158 2.09 3.43 -9.31
CA ILE A 158 2.76 4.69 -9.62
C ILE A 158 3.66 5.11 -8.46
N ALA A 159 3.12 5.18 -7.25
CA ALA A 159 3.86 5.59 -6.06
C ALA A 159 5.08 4.70 -5.79
N GLN A 160 4.93 3.39 -5.93
CA GLN A 160 6.03 2.44 -5.73
C GLN A 160 7.10 2.59 -6.80
N MET A 161 6.72 2.79 -8.06
CA MET A 161 7.66 2.97 -9.17
C MET A 161 8.42 4.29 -9.06
N VAL A 162 7.74 5.37 -8.66
CA VAL A 162 8.39 6.67 -8.40
C VAL A 162 9.43 6.55 -7.29
N GLY A 163 9.04 5.99 -6.14
CA GLY A 163 9.97 5.82 -5.01
C GLY A 163 11.16 4.92 -5.34
N ALA A 164 10.95 3.84 -6.10
CA ALA A 164 12.02 2.95 -6.51
C ALA A 164 12.97 3.60 -7.54
N GLY A 165 12.41 4.33 -8.52
CA GLY A 165 13.20 5.06 -9.51
C GLY A 165 14.11 6.12 -8.89
N GLU A 166 13.58 6.91 -7.94
CA GLU A 166 14.35 7.91 -7.19
C GLU A 166 15.45 7.25 -6.33
N LEU A 167 15.15 6.12 -5.68
CA LEU A 167 16.11 5.38 -4.86
C LEU A 167 17.27 4.82 -5.69
N ILE A 168 16.99 4.20 -6.83
CA ILE A 168 18.01 3.64 -7.73
C ILE A 168 18.81 4.77 -8.39
N LYS A 169 18.17 5.86 -8.79
CA LYS A 169 18.85 7.07 -9.26
C LYS A 169 19.84 7.58 -8.21
N MET A 170 19.42 7.72 -6.96
CA MET A 170 20.26 8.19 -5.86
C MET A 170 21.45 7.25 -5.58
N LEU A 171 21.22 5.93 -5.57
CA LEU A 171 22.24 4.95 -5.18
C LEU A 171 23.29 4.71 -6.27
N PHE A 172 22.86 4.67 -7.55
CA PHE A 172 23.72 4.31 -8.69
C PHE A 172 24.07 5.49 -9.59
N GLY A 173 23.55 6.70 -9.33
CA GLY A 173 23.78 7.87 -10.18
C GLY A 173 23.18 7.76 -11.59
N LEU A 174 22.21 6.87 -11.80
CA LEU A 174 21.58 6.62 -13.10
C LEU A 174 20.54 7.70 -13.44
N ASP A 175 20.25 7.84 -14.73
CA ASP A 175 19.05 8.59 -15.15
C ASP A 175 17.78 7.94 -14.59
N TYR A 176 16.81 8.78 -14.23
CA TYR A 176 15.57 8.32 -13.60
C TYR A 176 14.79 7.33 -14.47
N ASN A 177 14.68 7.57 -15.77
CA ASN A 177 13.91 6.72 -16.66
C ASN A 177 14.57 5.33 -16.79
N ILE A 178 15.91 5.29 -16.86
CA ILE A 178 16.67 4.03 -16.86
C ILE A 178 16.46 3.30 -15.54
N ALA A 179 16.51 4.01 -14.40
CA ALA A 179 16.28 3.44 -13.08
C ALA A 179 14.88 2.80 -12.97
N VAL A 180 13.82 3.50 -13.41
CA VAL A 180 12.45 2.98 -13.42
C VAL A 180 12.30 1.74 -14.31
N VAL A 181 12.93 1.73 -15.50
CA VAL A 181 12.90 0.54 -16.39
C VAL A 181 13.58 -0.67 -15.74
N ILE A 182 14.76 -0.48 -15.14
CA ILE A 182 15.48 -1.55 -14.42
C ILE A 182 14.63 -2.12 -13.29
N VAL A 183 14.04 -1.24 -12.45
CA VAL A 183 13.17 -1.64 -11.36
C VAL A 183 11.95 -2.40 -11.86
N GLY A 184 11.30 -1.90 -12.91
CA GLY A 184 10.12 -2.54 -13.48
C GLY A 184 10.41 -3.93 -14.06
N LEU A 185 11.56 -4.11 -14.71
CA LEU A 185 12.01 -5.43 -15.20
C LEU A 185 12.28 -6.39 -14.03
N LEU A 186 12.98 -5.94 -12.99
CA LEU A 186 13.21 -6.73 -11.77
C LEU A 186 11.88 -7.13 -11.10
N MET A 187 10.91 -6.21 -11.05
CA MET A 187 9.58 -6.44 -10.55
C MET A 187 8.86 -7.56 -11.32
N VAL A 188 8.85 -7.49 -12.65
CA VAL A 188 8.21 -8.51 -13.50
C VAL A 188 8.82 -9.88 -13.25
N VAL A 189 10.15 -9.97 -13.22
CA VAL A 189 10.88 -11.23 -12.92
C VAL A 189 10.50 -11.75 -11.53
N TYR A 190 10.51 -10.89 -10.54
CA TYR A 190 10.20 -11.24 -9.15
C TYR A 190 8.78 -11.80 -8.98
N VAL A 191 7.77 -11.16 -9.59
CA VAL A 191 6.37 -11.57 -9.49
C VAL A 191 6.08 -12.81 -10.31
N PHE A 192 6.67 -12.92 -11.50
CA PHE A 192 6.44 -14.05 -12.42
C PHE A 192 6.74 -15.41 -11.78
N PHE A 193 7.75 -15.45 -10.91
CA PHE A 193 8.17 -16.67 -10.22
C PHE A 193 7.60 -16.81 -8.80
N GLY A 194 7.16 -15.72 -8.14
CA GLY A 194 6.92 -15.69 -6.69
C GLY A 194 5.62 -16.35 -6.20
N GLY A 195 4.45 -15.91 -6.67
CA GLY A 195 3.15 -16.29 -6.08
C GLY A 195 2.93 -15.79 -4.62
N MET A 196 1.73 -16.02 -4.08
CA MET A 196 1.35 -15.49 -2.75
C MET A 196 2.17 -16.05 -1.59
N HIS A 197 2.58 -17.34 -1.67
CA HIS A 197 3.39 -17.95 -0.60
C HIS A 197 4.75 -17.28 -0.45
N ALA A 198 5.47 -17.08 -1.57
CA ALA A 198 6.76 -16.41 -1.57
C ALA A 198 6.63 -14.95 -1.12
N THR A 199 5.62 -14.24 -1.64
CA THR A 199 5.34 -12.87 -1.26
C THR A 199 5.07 -12.72 0.24
N THR A 200 4.35 -13.66 0.87
CA THR A 200 4.08 -13.60 2.31
C THR A 200 5.35 -13.68 3.15
N TRP A 201 6.26 -14.63 2.86
CA TRP A 201 7.50 -14.75 3.61
C TRP A 201 8.45 -13.57 3.40
N VAL A 202 8.52 -13.07 2.17
CA VAL A 202 9.32 -11.86 1.88
C VAL A 202 8.76 -10.65 2.61
N GLN A 203 7.43 -10.49 2.70
CA GLN A 203 6.81 -9.41 3.46
C GLN A 203 7.12 -9.50 4.96
N ILE A 204 7.11 -10.70 5.55
CA ILE A 204 7.47 -10.91 6.95
C ILE A 204 8.91 -10.49 7.23
N ILE A 205 9.84 -10.97 6.41
CA ILE A 205 11.27 -10.69 6.57
C ILE A 205 11.56 -9.19 6.40
N LYS A 206 11.04 -8.58 5.33
CA LYS A 206 11.24 -7.16 5.07
C LYS A 206 10.63 -6.27 6.16
N ALA A 207 9.44 -6.64 6.67
CA ALA A 207 8.82 -5.90 7.76
C ALA A 207 9.70 -5.87 9.01
N GLY A 208 10.29 -7.02 9.37
CA GLY A 208 11.24 -7.10 10.47
C GLY A 208 12.49 -6.24 10.24
N LEU A 209 13.09 -6.34 9.04
CA LEU A 209 14.27 -5.55 8.68
C LEU A 209 13.99 -4.04 8.65
N LEU A 210 12.82 -3.65 8.11
CA LEU A 210 12.42 -2.24 8.08
C LEU A 210 12.20 -1.69 9.49
N LEU A 211 11.48 -2.42 10.35
CA LEU A 211 11.28 -2.00 11.74
C LEU A 211 12.62 -1.84 12.48
N ILE A 212 13.56 -2.76 12.29
CA ILE A 212 14.90 -2.64 12.88
C ILE A 212 15.62 -1.40 12.33
N GLY A 213 15.65 -1.22 11.02
CA GLY A 213 16.32 -0.08 10.38
C GLY A 213 15.76 1.27 10.80
N VAL A 214 14.43 1.39 10.80
CA VAL A 214 13.72 2.62 11.20
C VAL A 214 13.91 2.90 12.70
N SER A 215 13.97 1.86 13.57
CA SER A 215 14.26 2.00 14.98
C SER A 215 15.68 2.52 15.23
N ILE A 216 16.67 1.97 14.51
CA ILE A 216 18.05 2.45 14.61
C ILE A 216 18.14 3.90 14.12
N LEU A 217 17.50 4.24 13.00
CA LEU A 217 17.51 5.61 12.49
C LEU A 217 16.88 6.61 13.47
N ALA A 218 15.70 6.28 14.01
CA ALA A 218 15.04 7.11 15.02
C ALA A 218 15.90 7.25 16.29
N PHE A 219 16.55 6.18 16.73
CA PHE A 219 17.50 6.23 17.85
C PHE A 219 18.68 7.16 17.57
N LEU A 220 19.26 7.12 16.36
CA LEU A 220 20.36 8.02 15.96
C LEU A 220 19.90 9.47 15.94
N VAL A 221 18.70 9.75 15.46
CA VAL A 221 18.09 11.09 15.49
C VAL A 221 17.97 11.61 16.92
N LEU A 222 17.36 10.83 17.82
CA LEU A 222 17.20 11.22 19.22
C LEU A 222 18.53 11.37 19.94
N LYS A 223 19.51 10.50 19.65
CA LYS A 223 20.86 10.61 20.18
C LYS A 223 21.54 11.92 19.76
N ALA A 224 21.34 12.37 18.53
CA ALA A 224 21.89 13.63 18.02
C ALA A 224 21.32 14.86 18.76
N SER A 225 20.10 14.75 19.31
CA SER A 225 19.48 15.76 20.18
C SER A 225 19.70 15.46 21.69
N ASN A 226 20.69 14.60 22.04
CA ASN A 226 20.97 14.15 23.42
C ASN A 226 19.73 13.58 24.16
N PHE A 227 18.77 13.00 23.45
CA PHE A 227 17.49 12.52 23.97
C PHE A 227 16.64 13.61 24.65
N ASP A 228 16.94 14.89 24.41
CA ASP A 228 16.11 16.00 24.89
C ASP A 228 15.07 16.37 23.83
N ILE A 229 13.81 16.12 24.16
CA ILE A 229 12.65 16.39 23.29
C ILE A 229 12.52 17.89 23.00
N THR A 230 12.86 18.74 23.96
CA THR A 230 12.77 20.20 23.79
C THR A 230 13.80 20.67 22.77
N THR A 231 15.04 20.24 22.88
CA THR A 231 16.12 20.53 21.93
C THR A 231 15.75 19.98 20.54
N TYR A 232 15.23 18.74 20.47
CA TYR A 232 14.82 18.10 19.23
C TYR A 232 13.81 18.93 18.42
N PHE A 233 12.73 19.43 19.04
CA PHE A 233 11.77 20.28 18.35
C PHE A 233 12.28 21.68 18.08
N ASN A 234 13.00 22.28 19.02
CA ASN A 234 13.55 23.62 18.86
C ASN A 234 14.54 23.71 17.69
N ASP A 235 15.37 22.69 17.48
CA ASP A 235 16.31 22.66 16.37
C ASP A 235 15.57 22.56 15.01
N ALA A 236 14.48 21.81 14.95
CA ALA A 236 13.63 21.79 13.76
C ALA A 236 12.95 23.16 13.50
N ILE A 237 12.40 23.80 14.53
CA ILE A 237 11.76 25.12 14.46
C ILE A 237 12.72 26.20 13.94
N LYS A 238 13.96 26.22 14.47
CA LYS A 238 14.96 27.24 14.12
C LYS A 238 15.32 27.26 12.64
N VAL A 239 15.36 26.10 11.99
CA VAL A 239 15.84 25.98 10.61
C VAL A 239 14.71 25.93 9.58
N HIS A 240 13.51 25.54 9.98
CA HIS A 240 12.42 25.40 9.03
C HIS A 240 11.83 26.77 8.61
N PRO A 241 11.56 27.02 7.31
CA PRO A 241 11.05 28.33 6.82
C PRO A 241 9.74 28.78 7.48
N LYS A 242 8.92 27.83 7.94
CA LYS A 242 7.63 28.10 8.61
C LYS A 242 7.78 28.31 10.13
N GLY A 243 8.99 28.17 10.69
CA GLY A 243 9.25 28.35 12.12
C GLY A 243 8.36 27.47 13.01
N GLU A 244 7.86 28.03 14.09
CA GLU A 244 7.05 27.33 15.11
C GLU A 244 5.74 26.74 14.57
N SER A 245 5.23 27.27 13.45
CA SER A 245 3.97 26.80 12.85
C SER A 245 4.02 25.34 12.36
N ILE A 246 5.23 24.76 12.19
CA ILE A 246 5.38 23.33 11.86
C ILE A 246 4.87 22.37 12.95
N LEU A 247 4.71 22.84 14.16
CA LEU A 247 4.16 22.05 15.27
C LEU A 247 2.62 22.06 15.31
N ASN A 248 1.99 22.95 14.54
CA ASN A 248 0.55 23.14 14.54
C ASN A 248 -0.09 22.57 13.27
N PRO A 249 -1.35 22.10 13.35
CA PRO A 249 -2.11 21.73 12.17
C PRO A 249 -2.50 22.96 11.34
N GLY A 250 -2.78 22.75 10.04
CA GLY A 250 -3.32 23.79 9.14
C GLY A 250 -2.29 24.47 8.24
N GLY A 251 -1.01 24.04 8.29
CA GLY A 251 0.04 24.59 7.41
C GLY A 251 0.08 24.00 6.00
N PHE A 252 -0.53 22.83 5.79
CA PHE A 252 -0.60 22.12 4.50
C PHE A 252 -2.03 21.77 4.11
N ILE A 253 -2.85 21.38 5.10
CA ILE A 253 -4.27 21.13 4.95
C ILE A 253 -5.00 22.28 5.64
N THR A 254 -5.34 23.29 4.85
CA THR A 254 -5.82 24.60 5.35
C THR A 254 -7.32 24.66 5.57
N ASP A 255 -8.09 23.69 5.03
CA ASP A 255 -9.53 23.67 5.10
C ASP A 255 -10.07 22.32 5.61
N TRP A 256 -11.24 22.37 6.23
CA TRP A 256 -11.87 21.20 6.84
C TRP A 256 -12.34 20.15 5.81
N VAL A 257 -12.71 20.60 4.58
CA VAL A 257 -13.15 19.68 3.51
C VAL A 257 -11.99 18.78 3.09
N SER A 258 -10.82 19.36 2.87
CA SER A 258 -9.59 18.61 2.56
C SER A 258 -9.20 17.68 3.69
N ALA A 259 -9.28 18.13 4.95
CA ALA A 259 -8.93 17.31 6.13
C ALA A 259 -9.85 16.10 6.26
N VAL A 260 -11.17 16.31 6.21
CA VAL A 260 -12.16 15.23 6.29
C VAL A 260 -12.07 14.30 5.08
N SER A 261 -11.90 14.86 3.87
CA SER A 261 -11.76 14.08 2.64
C SER A 261 -10.55 13.14 2.70
N LEU A 262 -9.39 13.65 3.10
CA LEU A 262 -8.19 12.84 3.30
C LEU A 262 -8.43 11.77 4.38
N GLY A 263 -8.99 12.13 5.52
CA GLY A 263 -9.31 11.20 6.60
C GLY A 263 -10.24 10.07 6.14
N MET A 264 -11.31 10.40 5.41
CA MET A 264 -12.23 9.41 4.82
C MET A 264 -11.52 8.51 3.81
N ALA A 265 -10.72 9.08 2.90
CA ALA A 265 -9.95 8.33 1.92
C ALA A 265 -9.06 7.28 2.61
N LEU A 266 -8.24 7.69 3.57
CA LEU A 266 -7.25 6.82 4.20
C LEU A 266 -7.89 5.79 5.14
N MET A 267 -8.86 6.21 5.94
CA MET A 267 -9.54 5.34 6.91
C MET A 267 -10.36 4.24 6.21
N PHE A 268 -11.27 4.61 5.32
CA PHE A 268 -12.15 3.64 4.66
C PHE A 268 -11.46 2.96 3.46
N GLY A 269 -10.48 3.62 2.85
CA GLY A 269 -9.66 3.02 1.81
C GLY A 269 -8.89 1.80 2.30
N THR A 270 -8.34 1.84 3.53
CA THR A 270 -7.69 0.69 4.16
C THR A 270 -8.60 -0.56 4.15
N ALA A 271 -9.90 -0.38 4.38
CA ALA A 271 -10.89 -1.44 4.37
C ALA A 271 -11.37 -1.86 2.96
N GLY A 272 -10.94 -1.16 1.91
CA GLY A 272 -11.29 -1.42 0.51
C GLY A 272 -10.11 -1.83 -0.39
N LEU A 273 -8.88 -1.91 0.14
CA LEU A 273 -7.69 -2.24 -0.65
C LEU A 273 -7.62 -3.73 -1.03
N PRO A 274 -7.64 -4.07 -2.32
CA PRO A 274 -7.71 -5.47 -2.78
C PRO A 274 -6.58 -6.35 -2.26
N HIS A 275 -5.33 -5.88 -2.32
CA HIS A 275 -4.14 -6.65 -1.92
C HIS A 275 -4.06 -6.89 -0.40
N ILE A 276 -4.56 -5.96 0.41
CA ILE A 276 -4.66 -6.14 1.87
C ILE A 276 -5.77 -7.15 2.20
N LEU A 277 -6.92 -7.02 1.55
CA LEU A 277 -8.07 -7.88 1.79
C LEU A 277 -7.79 -9.35 1.43
N MET A 278 -6.97 -9.61 0.41
CA MET A 278 -6.53 -10.96 0.05
C MET A 278 -5.75 -11.67 1.17
N ARG A 279 -5.10 -10.94 2.08
CA ARG A 279 -4.38 -11.53 3.21
C ARG A 279 -5.27 -12.29 4.19
N PHE A 280 -6.56 -12.00 4.23
CA PHE A 280 -7.49 -12.75 5.07
C PHE A 280 -7.73 -14.19 4.59
N PHE A 281 -7.39 -14.50 3.34
CA PHE A 281 -7.51 -15.86 2.80
C PHE A 281 -6.26 -16.72 3.04
N THR A 282 -5.18 -16.13 3.53
CA THR A 282 -3.94 -16.87 3.84
C THR A 282 -3.93 -17.53 5.22
N VAL A 283 -4.91 -17.19 6.08
CA VAL A 283 -5.06 -17.79 7.43
C VAL A 283 -6.16 -18.85 7.46
N ASN A 284 -6.13 -19.74 8.44
CA ASN A 284 -7.04 -20.87 8.51
C ASN A 284 -8.40 -20.60 9.17
N SER A 285 -8.55 -19.50 9.91
CA SER A 285 -9.78 -19.21 10.65
C SER A 285 -10.05 -17.70 10.80
N ALA A 286 -11.31 -17.36 11.09
CA ALA A 286 -11.73 -15.99 11.41
C ALA A 286 -10.99 -15.42 12.65
N LYS A 287 -10.71 -16.27 13.65
CA LYS A 287 -9.91 -15.90 14.83
C LYS A 287 -8.49 -15.46 14.43
N GLU A 288 -7.84 -16.21 13.55
CA GLU A 288 -6.51 -15.86 13.05
C GLU A 288 -6.55 -14.64 12.13
N ALA A 289 -7.62 -14.40 11.36
CA ALA A 289 -7.82 -13.18 10.59
C ALA A 289 -7.89 -11.94 11.50
N ARG A 290 -8.69 -12.00 12.58
CA ARG A 290 -8.76 -10.92 13.57
C ARG A 290 -7.42 -10.69 14.27
N LYS A 291 -6.73 -11.78 14.68
CA LYS A 291 -5.41 -11.71 15.29
C LYS A 291 -4.36 -11.09 14.36
N SER A 292 -4.45 -11.36 13.06
CA SER A 292 -3.59 -10.73 12.05
C SER A 292 -3.75 -9.21 12.02
N THR A 293 -4.99 -8.73 12.01
CA THR A 293 -5.29 -7.29 12.00
C THR A 293 -4.79 -6.60 13.27
N PHE A 294 -4.97 -7.24 14.42
CA PHE A 294 -4.49 -6.74 15.70
C PHE A 294 -2.96 -6.56 15.71
N TRP A 295 -2.21 -7.57 15.31
CA TRP A 295 -0.75 -7.49 15.24
C TRP A 295 -0.28 -6.49 14.18
N ALA A 296 -0.93 -6.45 13.01
CA ALA A 296 -0.63 -5.45 11.98
C ALA A 296 -0.79 -4.03 12.53
N THR A 297 -1.85 -3.76 13.29
CA THR A 297 -2.09 -2.46 13.92
C THR A 297 -0.96 -2.08 14.88
N ILE A 298 -0.51 -3.02 15.73
CA ILE A 298 0.60 -2.77 16.67
C ILE A 298 1.89 -2.42 15.93
N PHE A 299 2.28 -3.22 14.94
CA PHE A 299 3.52 -2.98 14.19
C PHE A 299 3.50 -1.65 13.44
N MET A 300 2.37 -1.28 12.88
CA MET A 300 2.24 -0.01 12.16
C MET A 300 2.16 1.19 13.10
N SER A 301 1.51 1.07 14.26
CA SER A 301 1.53 2.13 15.26
C SER A 301 2.96 2.46 15.70
N TYR A 302 3.74 1.42 16.01
CA TYR A 302 5.15 1.57 16.34
C TYR A 302 5.93 2.21 15.19
N PHE A 303 5.74 1.70 13.97
CA PHE A 303 6.43 2.22 12.79
C PHE A 303 6.13 3.71 12.55
N TYR A 304 4.87 4.15 12.64
CA TYR A 304 4.52 5.55 12.39
C TYR A 304 5.07 6.51 13.44
N ILE A 305 5.21 6.08 14.71
CA ILE A 305 5.92 6.86 15.73
C ILE A 305 7.38 7.07 15.31
N LEU A 306 8.04 6.04 14.82
CA LEU A 306 9.43 6.15 14.35
C LEU A 306 9.55 7.05 13.11
N VAL A 307 8.64 6.94 12.16
CA VAL A 307 8.61 7.79 10.96
C VAL A 307 8.40 9.27 11.31
N PHE A 308 7.59 9.56 12.32
CA PHE A 308 7.46 10.90 12.87
C PHE A 308 8.78 11.44 13.40
N ILE A 309 9.46 10.68 14.25
CA ILE A 309 10.78 11.05 14.79
C ILE A 309 11.78 11.30 13.67
N ILE A 310 11.80 10.45 12.64
CA ILE A 310 12.70 10.61 11.50
C ILE A 310 12.36 11.86 10.69
N GLY A 311 11.08 12.12 10.43
CA GLY A 311 10.64 13.26 9.63
C GLY A 311 10.99 14.61 10.27
N PHE A 312 10.71 14.79 11.56
CA PHE A 312 11.11 15.99 12.30
C PHE A 312 12.61 16.10 12.49
N GLY A 313 13.30 14.99 12.75
CA GLY A 313 14.77 14.98 12.80
C GLY A 313 15.38 15.40 11.47
N ALA A 314 14.79 14.97 10.35
CA ALA A 314 15.28 15.38 9.04
C ALA A 314 15.21 16.91 8.85
N ILE A 315 14.22 17.60 9.41
CA ILE A 315 14.13 19.07 9.36
C ILE A 315 15.41 19.69 9.93
N ALA A 316 15.83 19.27 11.11
CA ALA A 316 17.00 19.84 11.79
C ALA A 316 18.33 19.63 11.01
N PHE A 317 18.45 18.48 10.32
CA PHE A 317 19.72 18.10 9.66
C PHE A 317 19.78 18.41 8.17
N LEU A 318 18.63 18.51 7.47
CA LEU A 318 18.56 18.57 6.00
C LEU A 318 17.93 19.85 5.45
N THR A 319 17.31 20.70 6.27
CA THR A 319 16.75 21.97 5.79
C THR A 319 17.84 22.85 5.17
N GLY A 320 17.60 23.36 3.99
CA GLY A 320 18.54 24.19 3.22
C GLY A 320 19.64 23.40 2.51
N LYS A 321 19.62 22.07 2.55
CA LYS A 321 20.57 21.22 1.82
C LYS A 321 19.89 20.57 0.61
N ASP A 322 20.64 20.41 -0.47
CA ASP A 322 20.15 19.65 -1.62
C ASP A 322 20.14 18.16 -1.30
N VAL A 323 18.97 17.55 -1.37
CA VAL A 323 18.79 16.12 -1.17
C VAL A 323 18.82 15.40 -2.50
N MET A 324 19.81 14.53 -2.70
CA MET A 324 19.91 13.72 -3.91
C MET A 324 18.67 12.81 -4.03
N GLY A 325 18.01 12.80 -5.19
CA GLY A 325 16.77 12.03 -5.40
C GLY A 325 15.49 12.74 -4.93
N GLY A 326 15.60 13.99 -4.46
CA GLY A 326 14.44 14.82 -4.08
C GLY A 326 13.89 14.52 -2.69
N THR A 327 12.76 15.17 -2.36
CA THR A 327 12.20 15.14 -1.00
C THR A 327 11.77 13.75 -0.52
N ASN A 328 11.42 12.83 -1.41
CA ASN A 328 11.12 11.44 -1.03
C ASN A 328 12.33 10.69 -0.45
N MET A 329 13.55 11.15 -0.69
CA MET A 329 14.79 10.47 -0.25
C MET A 329 15.34 10.99 1.09
N ILE A 330 14.63 11.86 1.79
CA ILE A 330 15.05 12.49 3.04
C ILE A 330 15.45 11.49 4.12
N SER A 331 14.67 10.45 4.34
CA SER A 331 14.99 9.41 5.34
C SER A 331 16.24 8.62 4.98
N ILE A 332 16.49 8.44 3.69
CA ILE A 332 17.68 7.76 3.17
C ILE A 332 18.92 8.64 3.36
N GLU A 333 18.80 9.92 3.04
CA GLU A 333 19.88 10.89 3.23
C GLU A 333 20.20 11.10 4.71
N LEU A 334 19.19 11.16 5.56
CA LEU A 334 19.37 11.21 7.01
C LEU A 334 20.11 9.98 7.55
N ALA A 335 19.82 8.79 7.03
CA ALA A 335 20.53 7.57 7.37
C ALA A 335 22.02 7.64 6.94
N ARG A 336 22.34 8.29 5.83
CA ARG A 336 23.70 8.53 5.36
C ARG A 336 24.48 9.44 6.32
N ILE A 337 23.86 10.56 6.72
CA ILE A 337 24.50 11.56 7.58
C ILE A 337 24.73 11.02 9.00
N LEU A 338 23.73 10.37 9.60
CA LEU A 338 23.77 9.95 10.99
C LEU A 338 24.38 8.56 11.20
N GLY A 339 24.25 7.68 10.21
CA GLY A 339 24.62 6.27 10.34
C GLY A 339 25.82 5.84 9.49
N GLY A 340 26.32 6.73 8.63
CA GLY A 340 27.44 6.46 7.72
C GLY A 340 27.10 5.49 6.59
N ASN A 341 28.11 5.16 5.77
CA ASN A 341 27.94 4.45 4.50
C ASN A 341 27.34 3.04 4.63
N ALA A 342 27.68 2.30 5.69
CA ALA A 342 27.16 0.94 5.88
C ALA A 342 25.67 0.98 6.24
N PHE A 343 25.25 1.85 7.11
CA PHE A 343 23.85 2.01 7.49
C PHE A 343 23.01 2.59 6.35
N TYR A 344 23.57 3.54 5.59
CA TYR A 344 22.98 4.05 4.37
C TYR A 344 22.68 2.92 3.38
N GLY A 345 23.65 2.06 3.07
CA GLY A 345 23.46 0.91 2.18
C GLY A 345 22.41 -0.09 2.70
N PHE A 346 22.40 -0.33 4.02
CA PHE A 346 21.37 -1.16 4.65
C PHE A 346 19.97 -0.57 4.49
N ILE A 347 19.78 0.70 4.78
CA ILE A 347 18.47 1.38 4.64
C ILE A 347 18.01 1.43 3.19
N CYS A 348 18.90 1.72 2.24
CA CYS A 348 18.61 1.64 0.80
C CYS A 348 18.11 0.24 0.40
N ALA A 349 18.81 -0.80 0.85
CA ALA A 349 18.45 -2.18 0.52
C ALA A 349 17.10 -2.58 1.12
N VAL A 350 16.82 -2.20 2.37
CA VAL A 350 15.56 -2.46 3.05
C VAL A 350 14.42 -1.67 2.40
N ALA A 351 14.63 -0.41 2.06
CA ALA A 351 13.64 0.40 1.35
C ALA A 351 13.30 -0.20 -0.02
N PHE A 352 14.31 -0.62 -0.79
CA PHE A 352 14.12 -1.27 -2.08
C PHE A 352 13.41 -2.61 -1.98
N ALA A 353 13.82 -3.47 -1.05
CA ALA A 353 13.15 -4.74 -0.78
C ALA A 353 11.67 -4.52 -0.38
N THR A 354 11.41 -3.43 0.36
CA THR A 354 10.05 -3.01 0.72
C THR A 354 9.23 -2.66 -0.51
N ILE A 355 9.78 -1.88 -1.43
CA ILE A 355 9.11 -1.52 -2.68
C ILE A 355 8.82 -2.75 -3.52
N LEU A 356 9.83 -3.60 -3.77
CA LEU A 356 9.66 -4.82 -4.57
C LEU A 356 8.59 -5.76 -4.01
N ALA A 357 8.55 -5.92 -2.68
CA ALA A 357 7.59 -6.80 -2.04
C ALA A 357 6.15 -6.25 -2.14
N VAL A 358 5.95 -4.93 -1.95
CA VAL A 358 4.63 -4.29 -2.11
C VAL A 358 4.17 -4.36 -3.57
N VAL A 359 5.04 -4.02 -4.51
CA VAL A 359 4.76 -4.13 -5.95
C VAL A 359 4.37 -5.56 -6.32
N SER A 360 5.05 -6.56 -5.76
CA SER A 360 4.70 -7.98 -5.96
C SER A 360 3.27 -8.28 -5.49
N GLY A 361 2.90 -7.85 -4.29
CA GLY A 361 1.54 -8.02 -3.76
C GLY A 361 0.47 -7.35 -4.61
N LEU A 362 0.72 -6.09 -5.03
CA LEU A 362 -0.16 -5.33 -5.91
C LEU A 362 -0.34 -6.03 -7.27
N THR A 363 0.76 -6.45 -7.88
CA THR A 363 0.74 -7.09 -9.20
C THR A 363 0.05 -8.46 -9.18
N ILE A 364 0.27 -9.27 -8.13
CA ILE A 364 -0.45 -10.54 -7.96
C ILE A 364 -1.95 -10.27 -7.79
N SER A 365 -2.33 -9.27 -6.99
CA SER A 365 -3.73 -8.89 -6.83
C SER A 365 -4.36 -8.45 -8.15
N GLY A 366 -3.66 -7.64 -8.95
CA GLY A 366 -4.11 -7.22 -10.27
C GLY A 366 -4.18 -8.39 -11.26
N ALA A 367 -3.19 -9.27 -11.26
CA ALA A 367 -3.19 -10.47 -12.10
C ALA A 367 -4.37 -11.39 -11.76
N ASN A 368 -4.72 -11.53 -10.48
CA ASN A 368 -5.88 -12.30 -10.04
C ASN A 368 -7.19 -11.64 -10.48
N ALA A 369 -7.32 -10.32 -10.37
CA ALA A 369 -8.48 -9.59 -10.87
C ALA A 369 -8.68 -9.81 -12.39
N ILE A 370 -7.59 -9.82 -13.16
CA ILE A 370 -7.66 -10.08 -14.62
C ILE A 370 -7.95 -11.57 -14.89
N ALA A 371 -7.18 -12.49 -14.30
CA ALA A 371 -7.27 -13.92 -14.63
C ALA A 371 -8.50 -14.59 -14.02
N HIS A 372 -8.72 -14.41 -12.71
CA HIS A 372 -9.80 -15.05 -12.00
C HIS A 372 -11.13 -14.32 -12.23
N ASP A 373 -11.20 -13.02 -11.96
CA ASP A 373 -12.48 -12.30 -12.02
C ASP A 373 -12.91 -12.00 -13.46
N LEU A 374 -12.07 -11.36 -14.30
CA LEU A 374 -12.45 -10.98 -15.66
C LEU A 374 -12.39 -12.17 -16.61
N TYR A 375 -11.26 -12.85 -16.75
CA TYR A 375 -11.13 -13.91 -17.76
C TYR A 375 -11.94 -15.15 -17.40
N ALA A 376 -11.68 -15.77 -16.24
CA ALA A 376 -12.31 -17.03 -15.89
C ALA A 376 -13.83 -16.87 -15.65
N ASN A 377 -14.23 -15.90 -14.84
CA ASN A 377 -15.62 -15.79 -14.41
C ASN A 377 -16.50 -14.91 -15.31
N VAL A 378 -16.00 -13.74 -15.79
CA VAL A 378 -16.82 -12.85 -16.63
C VAL A 378 -16.82 -13.33 -18.08
N MET A 379 -15.65 -13.57 -18.69
CA MET A 379 -15.54 -13.93 -20.13
C MET A 379 -15.85 -15.40 -20.40
N LYS A 380 -15.30 -16.31 -19.61
CA LYS A 380 -15.41 -17.77 -19.82
C LYS A 380 -16.46 -18.47 -18.98
N HIS A 381 -17.21 -17.73 -18.16
CA HIS A 381 -18.34 -18.24 -17.39
C HIS A 381 -18.00 -19.35 -16.39
N GLY A 382 -16.81 -19.29 -15.80
CA GLY A 382 -16.29 -20.32 -14.88
C GLY A 382 -15.82 -21.62 -15.57
N LYS A 383 -15.84 -21.69 -16.89
CA LYS A 383 -15.48 -22.88 -17.68
C LYS A 383 -14.03 -22.78 -18.18
N VAL A 384 -13.07 -22.76 -17.27
CA VAL A 384 -11.64 -22.64 -17.58
C VAL A 384 -10.84 -23.60 -16.70
N SER A 385 -9.80 -24.22 -17.28
CA SER A 385 -8.85 -24.99 -16.50
C SER A 385 -7.96 -24.06 -15.64
N MET A 386 -7.54 -24.54 -14.47
CA MET A 386 -6.61 -23.84 -13.60
C MET A 386 -5.32 -23.46 -14.34
N GLU A 387 -4.84 -24.29 -15.26
CA GLU A 387 -3.66 -24.02 -16.06
C GLU A 387 -3.84 -22.80 -16.97
N SER A 388 -4.99 -22.70 -17.66
CA SER A 388 -5.31 -21.54 -18.49
C SER A 388 -5.45 -20.26 -17.67
N GLU A 389 -6.07 -20.33 -16.50
CA GLU A 389 -6.19 -19.20 -15.58
C GLU A 389 -4.82 -18.72 -15.12
N LEU A 390 -3.93 -19.62 -14.69
CA LEU A 390 -2.56 -19.30 -14.30
C LEU A 390 -1.74 -18.70 -15.46
N LYS A 391 -1.91 -19.20 -16.69
CA LYS A 391 -1.26 -18.64 -17.88
C LYS A 391 -1.68 -17.19 -18.13
N ILE A 392 -2.97 -16.90 -18.05
CA ILE A 392 -3.50 -15.52 -18.20
C ILE A 392 -2.99 -14.63 -17.06
N GLY A 393 -2.93 -15.14 -15.81
CA GLY A 393 -2.36 -14.43 -14.67
C GLY A 393 -0.90 -14.01 -14.92
N LYS A 394 -0.09 -14.89 -15.47
CA LYS A 394 1.31 -14.58 -15.84
C LYS A 394 1.42 -13.53 -16.94
N ILE A 395 0.57 -13.61 -17.97
CA ILE A 395 0.52 -12.59 -19.04
C ILE A 395 0.08 -11.24 -18.47
N ALA A 396 -0.94 -11.23 -17.61
CA ALA A 396 -1.41 -10.04 -16.93
C ALA A 396 -0.32 -9.39 -16.05
N THR A 397 0.51 -10.20 -15.37
CA THR A 397 1.66 -9.71 -14.60
C THR A 397 2.62 -8.90 -15.47
N ILE A 398 2.95 -9.39 -16.66
CA ILE A 398 3.83 -8.68 -17.62
C ILE A 398 3.17 -7.37 -18.08
N GLY A 399 1.89 -7.42 -18.45
CA GLY A 399 1.14 -6.24 -18.89
C GLY A 399 1.08 -5.16 -17.80
N ILE A 400 0.77 -5.54 -16.54
CA ILE A 400 0.76 -4.64 -15.39
C ILE A 400 2.16 -4.05 -15.16
N GLY A 401 3.21 -4.85 -15.30
CA GLY A 401 4.59 -4.38 -15.13
C GLY A 401 5.00 -3.33 -16.17
N ILE A 402 4.70 -3.56 -17.44
CA ILE A 402 4.97 -2.59 -18.52
C ILE A 402 4.19 -1.29 -18.25
N PHE A 403 2.92 -1.41 -17.88
CA PHE A 403 2.08 -0.26 -17.58
C PHE A 403 2.58 0.53 -16.35
N ALA A 404 3.06 -0.16 -15.31
CA ALA A 404 3.66 0.46 -14.14
C ALA A 404 4.93 1.25 -14.47
N ILE A 405 5.81 0.72 -15.36
CA ILE A 405 6.99 1.44 -15.85
C ILE A 405 6.57 2.75 -16.53
N PHE A 406 5.63 2.66 -17.48
CA PHE A 406 5.13 3.82 -18.21
C PHE A 406 4.56 4.89 -17.27
N LEU A 407 3.72 4.49 -16.31
CA LEU A 407 3.16 5.40 -15.33
C LEU A 407 4.23 5.98 -14.38
N GLY A 408 5.21 5.18 -13.96
CA GLY A 408 6.33 5.64 -13.13
C GLY A 408 7.14 6.76 -13.80
N ILE A 409 7.31 6.69 -15.13
CA ILE A 409 8.00 7.74 -15.91
C ILE A 409 7.16 9.02 -15.99
N ILE A 410 5.86 8.91 -16.29
CA ILE A 410 4.96 10.08 -16.43
C ILE A 410 4.80 10.85 -15.11
N PHE A 411 4.73 10.14 -13.98
CA PHE A 411 4.49 10.74 -12.68
C PHE A 411 5.76 10.99 -11.85
N GLN A 412 6.91 11.15 -12.49
CA GLN A 412 8.18 11.49 -11.85
C GLN A 412 8.02 12.70 -10.91
N GLY A 413 8.68 12.67 -9.75
CA GLY A 413 8.76 13.77 -8.79
C GLY A 413 7.48 13.98 -7.94
N GLN A 414 6.47 13.14 -8.08
CA GLN A 414 5.30 13.19 -7.19
C GLN A 414 5.65 12.63 -5.80
N ASN A 415 5.02 13.19 -4.75
CA ASN A 415 5.14 12.62 -3.42
C ASN A 415 4.46 11.24 -3.36
N VAL A 416 5.20 10.23 -2.91
CA VAL A 416 4.73 8.83 -2.94
C VAL A 416 3.57 8.58 -1.97
N ALA A 417 3.48 9.31 -0.82
CA ALA A 417 2.35 9.17 0.10
C ALA A 417 1.08 9.77 -0.50
N PHE A 418 1.17 10.91 -1.17
CA PHE A 418 0.05 11.52 -1.88
C PHE A 418 -0.51 10.58 -2.95
N MET A 419 0.33 10.00 -3.80
CA MET A 419 -0.11 9.08 -4.86
C MET A 419 -0.80 7.84 -4.30
N VAL A 420 -0.31 7.30 -3.17
CA VAL A 420 -0.99 6.21 -2.48
C VAL A 420 -2.32 6.68 -1.88
N GLY A 421 -2.39 7.89 -1.34
CA GLY A 421 -3.64 8.49 -0.86
C GLY A 421 -4.75 8.46 -1.91
N LEU A 422 -4.43 8.74 -3.18
CA LEU A 422 -5.38 8.64 -4.29
C LEU A 422 -5.89 7.20 -4.51
N ALA A 423 -5.02 6.20 -4.41
CA ALA A 423 -5.44 4.79 -4.48
C ALA A 423 -6.41 4.44 -3.34
N PHE A 424 -6.15 4.97 -2.13
CA PHE A 424 -7.05 4.81 -0.99
C PHE A 424 -8.39 5.53 -1.20
N ALA A 425 -8.38 6.72 -1.80
CA ALA A 425 -9.62 7.44 -2.14
C ALA A 425 -10.51 6.62 -3.09
N ILE A 426 -9.92 5.94 -4.09
CA ILE A 426 -10.63 5.04 -5.00
C ILE A 426 -11.19 3.84 -4.23
N ALA A 427 -10.38 3.20 -3.40
CA ALA A 427 -10.80 2.06 -2.58
C ALA A 427 -11.94 2.43 -1.61
N ALA A 428 -11.84 3.60 -0.95
CA ALA A 428 -12.87 4.14 -0.06
C ALA A 428 -14.17 4.45 -0.79
N SER A 429 -14.07 4.99 -2.01
CA SER A 429 -15.23 5.48 -2.74
C SER A 429 -15.99 4.39 -3.49
N VAL A 430 -15.35 3.25 -3.82
CA VAL A 430 -15.97 2.19 -4.64
C VAL A 430 -16.00 0.84 -3.92
N ASN A 431 -14.82 0.32 -3.56
CA ASN A 431 -14.72 -1.03 -3.00
C ASN A 431 -15.39 -1.12 -1.64
N PHE A 432 -15.09 -0.17 -0.74
CA PHE A 432 -15.63 -0.18 0.61
C PHE A 432 -17.17 -0.10 0.65
N PRO A 433 -17.85 0.83 -0.05
CA PRO A 433 -19.32 0.88 -0.09
C PRO A 433 -19.98 -0.40 -0.59
N ILE A 434 -19.44 -0.98 -1.68
CA ILE A 434 -19.98 -2.24 -2.25
C ILE A 434 -19.83 -3.38 -1.23
N LEU A 435 -18.66 -3.51 -0.61
CA LEU A 435 -18.39 -4.53 0.40
C LEU A 435 -19.24 -4.34 1.65
N PHE A 436 -19.32 -3.11 2.14
CA PHE A 436 -20.13 -2.77 3.31
C PHE A 436 -21.59 -3.14 3.12
N TYR A 437 -22.20 -2.72 2.02
CA TYR A 437 -23.58 -3.05 1.71
C TYR A 437 -23.78 -4.56 1.43
N SER A 438 -22.82 -5.22 0.79
CA SER A 438 -22.92 -6.66 0.55
C SER A 438 -22.97 -7.46 1.86
N ILE A 439 -22.18 -7.06 2.86
CA ILE A 439 -22.11 -7.78 4.15
C ILE A 439 -23.26 -7.41 5.08
N TYR A 440 -23.66 -6.13 5.12
CA TYR A 440 -24.51 -5.61 6.19
C TYR A 440 -25.92 -5.20 5.77
N TRP A 441 -26.20 -5.05 4.47
CA TRP A 441 -27.48 -4.54 4.04
C TRP A 441 -28.27 -5.53 3.18
N LYS A 442 -29.41 -6.01 3.72
CA LYS A 442 -30.29 -6.99 3.09
C LYS A 442 -30.79 -6.57 1.70
N ASN A 443 -31.10 -5.29 1.52
CA ASN A 443 -31.76 -4.81 0.31
C ASN A 443 -30.80 -4.47 -0.83
N LEU A 444 -29.49 -4.69 -0.69
CA LEU A 444 -28.56 -4.53 -1.79
C LEU A 444 -28.95 -5.44 -2.97
N THR A 445 -28.96 -4.85 -4.17
CA THR A 445 -29.21 -5.57 -5.42
C THR A 445 -28.02 -5.52 -6.37
N THR A 446 -27.96 -6.45 -7.30
CA THR A 446 -26.91 -6.49 -8.34
C THR A 446 -26.87 -5.19 -9.15
N LYS A 447 -28.03 -4.61 -9.51
CA LYS A 447 -28.08 -3.34 -10.26
C LYS A 447 -27.54 -2.18 -9.43
N GLY A 448 -27.93 -2.10 -8.15
CA GLY A 448 -27.44 -1.07 -7.24
C GLY A 448 -25.93 -1.12 -7.06
N ALA A 449 -25.38 -2.29 -6.79
CA ALA A 449 -23.92 -2.47 -6.63
C ALA A 449 -23.15 -2.16 -7.91
N PHE A 450 -23.66 -2.59 -9.07
CA PHE A 450 -23.00 -2.37 -10.36
C PHE A 450 -23.03 -0.89 -10.79
N TRP A 451 -24.21 -0.29 -10.90
CA TRP A 451 -24.33 1.08 -11.40
C TRP A 451 -23.84 2.11 -10.38
N GLY A 452 -24.17 1.93 -9.10
CA GLY A 452 -23.65 2.80 -8.04
C GLY A 452 -22.12 2.73 -7.95
N GLY A 453 -21.54 1.53 -8.05
CA GLY A 453 -20.09 1.34 -8.10
C GLY A 453 -19.44 1.93 -9.35
N LEU A 454 -20.03 1.76 -10.54
CA LEU A 454 -19.52 2.31 -11.79
C LEU A 454 -19.53 3.85 -11.79
N ILE A 455 -20.65 4.46 -11.42
CA ILE A 455 -20.76 5.92 -11.35
C ILE A 455 -19.81 6.46 -10.27
N GLY A 456 -19.73 5.77 -9.11
CA GLY A 456 -18.76 6.11 -8.07
C GLY A 456 -17.30 6.05 -8.54
N LEU A 457 -16.94 5.02 -9.32
CA LEU A 457 -15.60 4.91 -9.92
C LEU A 457 -15.32 6.06 -10.89
N LEU A 458 -16.24 6.36 -11.77
CA LEU A 458 -16.12 7.48 -12.71
C LEU A 458 -16.01 8.82 -11.97
N THR A 459 -16.78 8.99 -10.89
CA THR A 459 -16.72 10.20 -10.05
C THR A 459 -15.36 10.34 -9.37
N VAL A 460 -14.88 9.32 -8.66
CA VAL A 460 -13.61 9.43 -7.94
C VAL A 460 -12.43 9.60 -8.89
N VAL A 461 -12.39 8.88 -10.02
CA VAL A 461 -11.32 9.01 -11.01
C VAL A 461 -11.40 10.37 -11.71
N GLY A 462 -12.58 10.80 -12.10
CA GLY A 462 -12.80 12.11 -12.73
C GLY A 462 -12.35 13.26 -11.83
N LEU A 463 -12.81 13.29 -10.58
CA LEU A 463 -12.40 14.34 -9.62
C LEU A 463 -10.89 14.27 -9.29
N THR A 464 -10.29 13.07 -9.25
CA THR A 464 -8.86 12.89 -9.06
C THR A 464 -8.06 13.49 -10.21
N ILE A 465 -8.46 13.23 -11.46
CA ILE A 465 -7.79 13.76 -12.65
C ILE A 465 -7.94 15.29 -12.74
N LEU A 466 -9.14 15.80 -12.45
CA LEU A 466 -9.45 17.23 -12.51
C LEU A 466 -8.89 18.03 -11.32
N GLY A 467 -8.36 17.34 -10.31
CA GLY A 467 -7.80 17.94 -9.10
C GLY A 467 -6.37 18.44 -9.27
N PRO A 468 -5.89 19.30 -8.34
CA PRO A 468 -4.60 20.01 -8.48
C PRO A 468 -3.39 19.05 -8.53
N GLY A 469 -3.50 17.86 -7.97
CA GLY A 469 -2.41 16.87 -7.96
C GLY A 469 -2.07 16.31 -9.34
N ILE A 470 -3.05 16.14 -10.22
CA ILE A 470 -2.86 15.61 -11.58
C ILE A 470 -3.03 16.73 -12.62
N TRP A 471 -4.12 17.46 -12.57
CA TRP A 471 -4.44 18.50 -13.56
C TRP A 471 -3.37 19.59 -13.66
N VAL A 472 -2.95 20.13 -12.52
CA VAL A 472 -1.92 21.17 -12.46
C VAL A 472 -0.52 20.58 -12.50
N LYS A 473 -0.20 19.69 -11.52
CA LYS A 473 1.18 19.20 -11.35
C LYS A 473 1.68 18.28 -12.45
N SER A 474 0.82 17.39 -12.99
CA SER A 474 1.26 16.39 -13.97
C SER A 474 0.98 16.83 -15.40
N PHE A 475 -0.15 17.52 -15.65
CA PHE A 475 -0.52 17.96 -17.00
C PHE A 475 -0.09 19.40 -17.30
N GLY A 476 0.30 20.20 -16.28
CA GLY A 476 0.84 21.55 -16.47
C GLY A 476 -0.21 22.62 -16.72
N PHE A 477 -1.50 22.38 -16.42
CA PHE A 477 -2.52 23.42 -16.48
C PHE A 477 -2.36 24.44 -15.34
N GLU A 478 -2.77 25.68 -15.55
CA GLU A 478 -2.61 26.77 -14.57
C GLU A 478 -3.48 26.57 -13.33
N GLU A 479 -4.75 26.18 -13.50
CA GLU A 479 -5.71 26.02 -12.43
C GLU A 479 -6.43 24.67 -12.50
N ALA A 480 -6.74 24.10 -11.33
CA ALA A 480 -7.51 22.87 -11.24
C ALA A 480 -9.01 23.13 -11.43
N ILE A 481 -9.69 22.29 -12.21
CA ILE A 481 -11.15 22.33 -12.37
C ILE A 481 -11.85 21.94 -11.06
N PHE A 482 -11.30 20.94 -10.36
CA PHE A 482 -11.76 20.52 -9.05
C PHE A 482 -10.75 21.03 -7.99
N PRO A 483 -11.17 21.86 -7.01
CA PRO A 483 -10.22 22.59 -6.16
C PRO A 483 -9.52 21.74 -5.10
N TYR A 484 -10.03 20.54 -4.80
CA TYR A 484 -9.51 19.72 -3.71
C TYR A 484 -8.56 18.63 -4.21
N LYS A 485 -7.55 18.30 -3.38
CA LYS A 485 -6.58 17.23 -3.68
C LYS A 485 -7.18 15.84 -3.54
N ASP A 486 -8.05 15.63 -2.54
CA ASP A 486 -8.66 14.36 -2.21
C ASP A 486 -10.17 14.40 -2.45
N PRO A 487 -10.72 13.52 -3.31
CA PRO A 487 -12.13 13.59 -3.70
C PRO A 487 -13.09 12.79 -2.80
N ALA A 488 -12.61 12.09 -1.76
CA ALA A 488 -13.37 11.07 -1.06
C ALA A 488 -14.64 11.58 -0.37
N ILE A 489 -14.63 12.80 0.17
CA ILE A 489 -15.81 13.40 0.82
C ILE A 489 -16.97 13.60 -0.17
N PHE A 490 -16.67 13.72 -1.47
CA PHE A 490 -17.67 13.85 -2.53
C PHE A 490 -18.01 12.48 -3.14
N SER A 491 -16.99 11.72 -3.55
CA SER A 491 -17.17 10.49 -4.32
C SER A 491 -17.71 9.31 -3.49
N MET A 492 -17.31 9.19 -2.23
CA MET A 492 -17.76 8.11 -1.36
C MET A 492 -19.28 8.23 -1.04
N PRO A 493 -19.82 9.39 -0.60
CA PRO A 493 -21.25 9.57 -0.45
C PRO A 493 -22.04 9.35 -1.74
N VAL A 494 -21.54 9.80 -2.89
CA VAL A 494 -22.16 9.55 -4.20
C VAL A 494 -22.37 8.05 -4.40
N THR A 495 -21.35 7.23 -4.15
CA THR A 495 -21.47 5.77 -4.30
C THR A 495 -22.48 5.19 -3.30
N PHE A 496 -22.40 5.56 -2.01
CA PHE A 496 -23.34 5.07 -1.01
C PHE A 496 -24.79 5.42 -1.36
N ILE A 497 -25.05 6.67 -1.72
CA ILE A 497 -26.39 7.15 -2.08
C ILE A 497 -26.90 6.43 -3.33
N LEU A 498 -26.10 6.31 -4.38
CA LEU A 498 -26.52 5.67 -5.62
C LEU A 498 -26.76 4.17 -5.45
N VAL A 499 -25.89 3.46 -4.74
CA VAL A 499 -26.09 2.04 -4.43
C VAL A 499 -27.38 1.87 -3.64
N TYR A 500 -27.64 2.72 -2.65
CA TYR A 500 -28.87 2.69 -1.85
C TYR A 500 -30.11 2.96 -2.70
N LEU A 501 -30.15 4.09 -3.43
CA LEU A 501 -31.33 4.50 -4.22
C LEU A 501 -31.63 3.48 -5.31
N ILE A 502 -30.63 3.08 -6.12
CA ILE A 502 -30.85 2.11 -7.20
C ILE A 502 -31.33 0.77 -6.64
N SER A 503 -30.77 0.29 -5.53
CA SER A 503 -31.20 -0.95 -4.91
C SER A 503 -32.61 -0.85 -4.32
N LYS A 504 -32.96 0.29 -3.71
CA LYS A 504 -34.29 0.53 -3.11
C LYS A 504 -35.39 0.48 -4.16
N PHE A 505 -35.17 1.07 -5.33
CA PHE A 505 -36.15 1.14 -6.42
C PHE A 505 -36.05 -0.04 -7.39
N ASP A 506 -35.12 -0.97 -7.23
CA ASP A 506 -35.00 -2.16 -8.07
C ASP A 506 -36.04 -3.24 -7.66
N ASN A 507 -37.11 -3.35 -8.43
CA ASN A 507 -38.17 -4.34 -8.25
C ASN A 507 -38.03 -5.55 -9.19
N SER A 508 -36.88 -5.72 -9.86
CA SER A 508 -36.68 -6.83 -10.79
C SER A 508 -36.72 -8.19 -10.08
N TYR A 509 -37.02 -9.24 -10.85
CA TYR A 509 -36.99 -10.61 -10.35
C TYR A 509 -35.60 -10.95 -9.74
N ARG A 510 -34.52 -10.47 -10.35
CA ARG A 510 -33.17 -10.66 -9.82
C ARG A 510 -32.98 -10.00 -8.45
N ALA A 511 -33.54 -8.82 -8.23
CA ALA A 511 -33.46 -8.14 -6.93
C ALA A 511 -34.14 -8.97 -5.81
N LYS A 512 -35.22 -9.70 -6.11
CA LYS A 512 -35.83 -10.60 -5.12
C LYS A 512 -34.87 -11.74 -4.73
N ILE A 513 -34.18 -12.35 -5.72
CA ILE A 513 -33.18 -13.39 -5.46
C ILE A 513 -32.00 -12.82 -4.64
N ASP A 514 -31.49 -11.64 -5.02
CA ASP A 514 -30.39 -11.00 -4.31
C ASP A 514 -30.73 -10.75 -2.82
N ARG A 515 -31.96 -10.31 -2.53
CA ARG A 515 -32.45 -10.08 -1.15
C ARG A 515 -32.66 -11.37 -0.37
N SER A 516 -33.21 -12.42 -1.01
CA SER A 516 -33.45 -13.71 -0.34
C SER A 516 -32.16 -14.43 0.07
N GLY A 517 -31.05 -14.21 -0.64
CA GLY A 517 -29.75 -14.79 -0.31
C GLY A 517 -29.05 -14.14 0.89
N PHE A 518 -29.57 -13.03 1.43
CA PHE A 518 -28.90 -12.28 2.50
C PHE A 518 -28.76 -13.06 3.80
N GLU A 519 -29.80 -13.72 4.26
CA GLU A 519 -29.81 -14.43 5.56
C GLU A 519 -28.72 -15.52 5.60
N ALA A 520 -28.59 -16.29 4.50
CA ALA A 520 -27.57 -17.33 4.39
C ALA A 520 -26.15 -16.73 4.36
N GLN A 521 -25.95 -15.64 3.61
CA GLN A 521 -24.68 -14.92 3.59
C GLN A 521 -24.33 -14.35 4.97
N TYR A 522 -25.27 -13.69 5.63
CA TYR A 522 -25.07 -13.06 6.93
C TYR A 522 -24.75 -14.09 8.01
N PHE A 523 -25.51 -15.19 8.04
CA PHE A 523 -25.27 -16.28 8.97
C PHE A 523 -23.86 -16.87 8.79
N ARG A 524 -23.47 -17.17 7.55
CA ARG A 524 -22.10 -17.67 7.26
C ARG A 524 -21.03 -16.62 7.63
N ALA A 525 -21.25 -15.34 7.33
CA ALA A 525 -20.33 -14.27 7.67
C ALA A 525 -20.04 -14.20 9.18
N GLN A 526 -21.06 -14.37 10.01
CA GLN A 526 -20.95 -14.27 11.47
C GLN A 526 -20.46 -15.55 12.12
N SER A 527 -20.96 -16.71 11.69
CA SER A 527 -20.69 -18.00 12.34
C SER A 527 -19.49 -18.76 11.77
N GLY A 528 -19.12 -18.49 10.51
CA GLY A 528 -18.15 -19.29 9.77
C GLY A 528 -18.62 -20.70 9.40
N ILE A 529 -19.88 -21.05 9.73
CA ILE A 529 -20.44 -22.36 9.37
C ILE A 529 -20.54 -22.48 7.85
N GLY A 530 -19.96 -23.55 7.30
CA GLY A 530 -19.87 -23.75 5.85
C GLY A 530 -18.71 -23.03 5.16
N ALA A 531 -17.86 -22.31 5.87
CA ALA A 531 -16.71 -21.58 5.28
C ALA A 531 -15.70 -22.49 4.57
N ASN A 532 -15.59 -23.76 4.99
CA ASN A 532 -14.67 -24.76 4.38
C ASN A 532 -15.34 -25.56 3.23
N LYS A 533 -16.64 -25.42 3.00
CA LYS A 533 -17.32 -26.02 1.85
C LYS A 533 -17.22 -25.05 0.68
N GLU A 534 -16.86 -25.56 -0.49
CA GLU A 534 -16.92 -24.77 -1.72
C GLU A 534 -18.31 -24.17 -1.85
N ALA A 535 -18.38 -22.86 -2.14
CA ALA A 535 -19.63 -22.26 -2.52
C ALA A 535 -20.01 -22.91 -3.86
N THR A 536 -20.93 -23.87 -3.82
CA THR A 536 -21.57 -24.42 -5.01
C THR A 536 -22.39 -23.29 -5.61
N HIS A 537 -21.90 -22.73 -6.68
CA HIS A 537 -22.58 -21.72 -7.50
C HIS A 537 -23.33 -22.39 -8.66
#